data_77ed52582aa90b84904a52e7c95cf44e
#
_entry.id   77ed52582aa90b84904a52e7c95cf44e
#
_cell.length_a   1.000
_cell.length_b   1.000
_cell.length_c   1.000
_cell.angle_alpha   90.00
_cell.angle_beta   90.00
_cell.angle_gamma   90.00
#
_symmetry.space_group_name_H-M   'P 1'
#
loop_
_entity.id
_entity.type
_entity.pdbx_description
1 polymer ?
#
loop_
_entity_poly.entity_id
_entity_poly.type
_entity_poly.pdbx_seq_one_letter_code
_entity_poly.pdbx_strand_id
1 'polypeptide(L)'
;MKKYIFSVLMAAMAAFTFSSCEDVPEPYTMPTKPETGGTTEGVAKGTGTAADPYNSVAVINYCKTLEAGVESNKEVYIKGKVVSIKEQFSTNFGNGSFYIADDETSEKFYIFRSLYLGNKKWTTNDPELKEGDEVVVCAKVMNYMGNTPETVANKTYLVSLNGKTAGGESSGDINGVAKGDGSEANPFNSVAAQKYTAALESGVVSDKEFYIKGKVQSIKEQFSAAFGNGSFYIADDANSTQFYIFRIYYFGGEKWKEGDMTLKEGDEIVICAKLINYMGNTPETNQGGK
;
A
#
# COMPACT_ATOMS: atom_id res chain seq x y z
N MET A 1 -0.65 -0.16 -76.36
CA MET A 1 -1.65 0.21 -77.36
C MET A 1 -2.99 0.47 -76.65
N LYS A 2 -3.47 1.70 -76.78
CA LYS A 2 -4.88 2.10 -76.89
C LYS A 2 -5.79 1.70 -75.71
N LYS A 3 -6.66 2.50 -75.15
CA LYS A 3 -7.11 3.93 -75.39
C LYS A 3 -8.02 4.32 -74.23
N TYR A 4 -7.98 5.58 -73.90
CA TYR A 4 -8.93 6.38 -73.14
C TYR A 4 -10.41 6.08 -73.41
N ILE A 5 -11.30 6.26 -72.41
CA ILE A 5 -12.51 7.06 -72.61
C ILE A 5 -12.92 7.70 -71.24
N PHE A 6 -12.95 9.01 -71.30
CA PHE A 6 -13.63 9.95 -70.41
C PHE A 6 -15.14 9.73 -70.45
N SER A 7 -15.82 9.87 -69.34
CA SER A 7 -17.19 10.38 -69.30
C SER A 7 -17.43 11.16 -68.03
N VAL A 8 -17.42 12.44 -68.18
CA VAL A 8 -18.01 13.46 -67.33
C VAL A 8 -19.53 13.29 -67.38
N LEU A 9 -20.19 13.24 -66.24
CA LEU A 9 -21.57 13.64 -66.14
C LEU A 9 -21.81 14.51 -64.94
N MET A 10 -22.26 15.69 -65.28
CA MET A 10 -22.49 16.89 -64.51
C MET A 10 -23.82 16.81 -63.75
N ALA A 11 -23.84 17.38 -62.56
CA ALA A 11 -24.90 18.15 -61.93
C ALA A 11 -26.27 17.53 -61.64
N ALA A 12 -26.64 17.58 -60.37
CA ALA A 12 -27.86 18.32 -59.97
C ALA A 12 -27.79 18.60 -58.45
N MET A 13 -27.60 19.88 -58.13
CA MET A 13 -27.93 20.43 -56.80
C MET A 13 -29.44 20.35 -56.62
N ALA A 14 -29.85 19.69 -55.54
CA ALA A 14 -31.19 19.93 -54.99
C ALA A 14 -30.96 20.39 -53.54
N ALA A 15 -30.97 21.69 -53.34
CA ALA A 15 -31.10 22.34 -52.06
C ALA A 15 -32.50 22.03 -51.51
N PHE A 16 -32.58 21.16 -50.53
CA PHE A 16 -33.77 21.10 -49.69
C PHE A 16 -33.48 21.91 -48.42
N THR A 17 -33.94 23.16 -48.45
CA THR A 17 -34.15 23.95 -47.25
C THR A 17 -35.36 23.37 -46.52
N PHE A 18 -35.10 22.61 -45.47
CA PHE A 18 -36.11 22.34 -44.47
C PHE A 18 -36.03 23.43 -43.41
N SER A 19 -36.79 24.49 -43.61
CA SER A 19 -37.26 25.34 -42.54
C SER A 19 -38.41 24.60 -41.88
N SER A 20 -38.20 24.02 -40.77
CA SER A 20 -39.23 23.65 -39.83
C SER A 20 -38.73 24.09 -38.45
N CYS A 21 -39.08 25.33 -38.12
CA CYS A 21 -39.30 25.70 -36.74
C CYS A 21 -40.62 25.09 -36.34
N GLU A 22 -40.61 24.00 -35.63
CA GLU A 22 -41.75 23.59 -34.83
C GLU A 22 -41.26 23.36 -33.41
N ASP A 23 -41.95 24.00 -32.51
CA ASP A 23 -41.76 23.99 -31.07
C ASP A 23 -41.50 22.58 -30.56
N VAL A 24 -40.27 22.31 -30.16
CA VAL A 24 -39.94 21.16 -29.31
C VAL A 24 -40.34 21.54 -27.90
N PRO A 25 -41.39 20.94 -27.32
CA PRO A 25 -41.68 21.18 -25.91
C PRO A 25 -40.49 20.69 -25.08
N GLU A 26 -39.84 21.60 -24.36
CA GLU A 26 -38.92 21.23 -23.27
C GLU A 26 -39.73 20.64 -22.09
N PRO A 27 -39.15 19.70 -21.34
CA PRO A 27 -37.90 19.04 -21.52
C PRO A 27 -38.07 17.52 -21.74
N TYR A 28 -37.51 17.00 -22.78
CA TYR A 28 -37.20 15.58 -22.77
C TYR A 28 -36.04 15.40 -21.77
N THR A 29 -36.38 15.10 -20.54
CA THR A 29 -35.46 14.41 -19.65
C THR A 29 -35.13 13.12 -20.37
N MET A 30 -33.91 12.99 -20.90
CA MET A 30 -33.44 11.66 -21.31
C MET A 30 -33.67 10.76 -20.12
N PRO A 31 -34.27 9.57 -20.32
CA PRO A 31 -34.30 8.60 -19.24
C PRO A 31 -32.84 8.39 -18.85
N THR A 32 -32.44 8.88 -17.69
CA THR A 32 -31.22 8.46 -17.05
C THR A 32 -31.30 6.96 -17.02
N LYS A 33 -30.35 6.29 -17.73
CA LYS A 33 -30.12 4.86 -17.56
C LYS A 33 -30.29 4.60 -16.07
N PRO A 34 -31.12 3.61 -15.65
CA PRO A 34 -31.20 3.27 -14.25
C PRO A 34 -29.78 3.04 -13.77
N GLU A 35 -29.30 3.88 -12.87
CA GLU A 35 -28.08 3.58 -12.14
C GLU A 35 -28.38 2.34 -11.31
N THR A 36 -28.09 1.18 -11.90
CA THR A 36 -27.92 -0.09 -11.20
C THR A 36 -26.54 -0.07 -10.57
N GLY A 37 -26.33 0.89 -9.75
CA GLY A 37 -25.21 1.03 -8.84
C GLY A 37 -25.79 1.64 -7.59
N GLY A 38 -25.99 0.85 -6.55
CA GLY A 38 -26.28 1.38 -5.23
C GLY A 38 -25.30 2.52 -4.99
N THR A 39 -25.79 3.65 -4.53
CA THR A 39 -24.94 4.77 -4.07
C THR A 39 -23.98 4.19 -3.05
N THR A 40 -22.69 4.21 -3.37
CA THR A 40 -21.66 3.82 -2.42
C THR A 40 -21.73 4.82 -1.27
N GLU A 41 -22.25 4.39 -0.12
CA GLU A 41 -22.33 5.27 1.06
C GLU A 41 -20.93 5.57 1.58
N GLY A 42 -20.63 6.86 1.76
CA GLY A 42 -19.33 7.32 2.21
C GLY A 42 -18.54 8.10 1.14
N VAL A 43 -17.39 8.61 1.52
CA VAL A 43 -16.49 9.40 0.66
C VAL A 43 -15.28 8.56 0.27
N ALA A 44 -15.03 8.43 -1.04
CA ALA A 44 -13.84 7.76 -1.55
C ALA A 44 -12.56 8.50 -1.16
N LYS A 45 -11.55 7.80 -0.61
CA LYS A 45 -10.26 8.32 -0.17
C LYS A 45 -9.12 7.41 -0.59
N GLY A 46 -7.96 8.01 -0.80
CA GLY A 46 -6.72 7.30 -1.15
C GLY A 46 -6.54 7.05 -2.65
N THR A 47 -5.32 6.72 -3.01
CA THR A 47 -4.89 6.43 -4.39
C THR A 47 -4.55 4.96 -4.62
N GLY A 48 -4.65 4.13 -3.57
CA GLY A 48 -4.36 2.70 -3.61
C GLY A 48 -2.88 2.37 -3.58
N THR A 49 -2.04 3.32 -3.20
CA THR A 49 -0.60 3.11 -2.96
C THR A 49 -0.33 2.78 -1.49
N ALA A 50 0.85 2.25 -1.17
CA ALA A 50 1.23 1.98 0.22
C ALA A 50 1.22 3.25 1.09
N ALA A 51 1.59 4.40 0.51
CA ALA A 51 1.62 5.68 1.20
C ALA A 51 0.22 6.33 1.34
N ASP A 52 -0.72 5.95 0.48
CA ASP A 52 -2.07 6.49 0.43
C ASP A 52 -3.07 5.38 0.04
N PRO A 53 -3.36 4.45 0.95
CA PRO A 53 -4.24 3.32 0.69
C PRO A 53 -5.67 3.76 0.34
N TYR A 54 -6.33 3.02 -0.54
CA TYR A 54 -7.78 3.16 -0.72
C TYR A 54 -8.52 2.87 0.57
N ASN A 55 -9.55 3.64 0.84
CA ASN A 55 -10.57 3.24 1.79
C ASN A 55 -11.58 2.26 1.15
N SER A 56 -12.54 1.73 1.93
CA SER A 56 -13.54 0.77 1.43
C SER A 56 -14.32 1.31 0.22
N VAL A 57 -14.73 2.57 0.29
CA VAL A 57 -15.49 3.24 -0.78
C VAL A 57 -14.68 3.41 -2.06
N ALA A 58 -13.41 3.84 -1.94
CA ALA A 58 -12.55 4.04 -3.09
C ALA A 58 -12.21 2.74 -3.82
N VAL A 59 -11.92 1.67 -3.08
CA VAL A 59 -11.62 0.37 -3.71
C VAL A 59 -12.86 -0.25 -4.36
N ILE A 60 -14.05 -0.10 -3.77
CA ILE A 60 -15.31 -0.53 -4.39
C ILE A 60 -15.52 0.19 -5.71
N ASN A 61 -15.35 1.52 -5.73
CA ASN A 61 -15.45 2.31 -6.96
C ASN A 61 -14.42 1.87 -7.99
N TYR A 62 -13.18 1.60 -7.57
CA TYR A 62 -12.16 1.07 -8.48
C TYR A 62 -12.55 -0.30 -9.06
N CYS A 63 -13.02 -1.24 -8.23
CA CYS A 63 -13.49 -2.54 -8.71
C CYS A 63 -14.63 -2.42 -9.73
N LYS A 64 -15.57 -1.49 -9.52
CA LYS A 64 -16.68 -1.23 -10.46
C LYS A 64 -16.21 -0.75 -11.85
N THR A 65 -14.98 -0.24 -11.99
CA THR A 65 -14.38 0.11 -13.28
C THR A 65 -13.77 -1.07 -14.03
N LEU A 66 -13.56 -2.20 -13.34
CA LEU A 66 -12.99 -3.41 -13.93
C LEU A 66 -14.06 -4.21 -14.67
N GLU A 67 -13.66 -4.90 -15.72
CA GLU A 67 -14.54 -5.88 -16.39
C GLU A 67 -14.91 -7.00 -15.42
N ALA A 68 -16.12 -7.54 -15.57
CA ALA A 68 -16.62 -8.61 -14.69
C ALA A 68 -15.68 -9.81 -14.66
N GLY A 69 -15.21 -10.19 -13.49
CA GLY A 69 -14.31 -11.33 -13.27
C GLY A 69 -12.86 -11.10 -13.68
N VAL A 70 -12.50 -9.88 -14.13
CA VAL A 70 -11.12 -9.54 -14.49
C VAL A 70 -10.40 -8.95 -13.28
N GLU A 71 -9.20 -9.46 -13.00
CA GLU A 71 -8.34 -8.96 -11.93
C GLU A 71 -7.73 -7.61 -12.29
N SER A 72 -7.46 -6.77 -11.29
CA SER A 72 -6.71 -5.52 -11.48
C SER A 72 -5.31 -5.81 -12.05
N ASN A 73 -4.79 -4.90 -12.89
CA ASN A 73 -3.46 -5.06 -13.49
C ASN A 73 -2.33 -5.00 -12.45
N LYS A 74 -2.52 -4.23 -11.38
CA LYS A 74 -1.55 -4.04 -10.29
C LYS A 74 -2.18 -4.37 -8.95
N GLU A 75 -1.35 -4.64 -7.96
CA GLU A 75 -1.76 -4.68 -6.56
C GLU A 75 -2.14 -3.29 -6.07
N VAL A 76 -3.09 -3.23 -5.16
CA VAL A 76 -3.51 -2.00 -4.49
C VAL A 76 -3.48 -2.19 -2.98
N TYR A 77 -3.23 -1.11 -2.26
CA TYR A 77 -3.30 -1.07 -0.81
C TYR A 77 -4.65 -0.54 -0.37
N ILE A 78 -5.24 -1.19 0.64
CA ILE A 78 -6.58 -0.91 1.13
C ILE A 78 -6.52 -0.83 2.64
N LYS A 79 -7.06 0.24 3.24
CA LYS A 79 -7.13 0.45 4.68
C LYS A 79 -8.59 0.50 5.13
N GLY A 80 -8.89 -0.11 6.28
CA GLY A 80 -10.21 -0.03 6.90
C GLY A 80 -10.26 -0.76 8.23
N LYS A 81 -11.41 -0.67 8.89
CA LYS A 81 -11.71 -1.44 10.10
C LYS A 81 -12.47 -2.72 9.77
N VAL A 82 -12.14 -3.80 10.43
CA VAL A 82 -12.86 -5.07 10.31
C VAL A 82 -14.26 -4.89 10.93
N VAL A 83 -15.28 -5.07 10.12
CA VAL A 83 -16.68 -4.90 10.56
C VAL A 83 -17.44 -6.23 10.69
N SER A 84 -16.95 -7.29 10.07
CA SER A 84 -17.43 -8.65 10.29
C SER A 84 -16.43 -9.67 9.75
N ILE A 85 -16.35 -10.83 10.39
CA ILE A 85 -15.48 -11.93 9.99
C ILE A 85 -16.34 -13.06 9.45
N LYS A 86 -16.13 -13.43 8.17
CA LYS A 86 -16.87 -14.51 7.51
C LYS A 86 -16.17 -15.85 7.71
N GLU A 87 -14.84 -15.87 7.58
CA GLU A 87 -13.99 -17.02 7.85
C GLU A 87 -12.76 -16.56 8.63
N GLN A 88 -12.63 -17.02 9.87
CA GLN A 88 -11.47 -16.71 10.70
C GLN A 88 -10.20 -17.34 10.11
N PHE A 89 -9.09 -16.68 10.30
CA PHE A 89 -7.79 -17.29 10.00
C PHE A 89 -7.65 -18.63 10.73
N SER A 90 -7.21 -19.64 10.05
CA SER A 90 -7.06 -20.98 10.62
C SER A 90 -5.86 -21.72 10.05
N THR A 91 -5.33 -22.69 10.80
CA THR A 91 -4.20 -23.54 10.35
C THR A 91 -4.54 -24.42 9.16
N ASN A 92 -5.84 -24.72 8.93
CA ASN A 92 -6.28 -25.57 7.82
C ASN A 92 -6.00 -24.93 6.46
N PHE A 93 -6.28 -23.63 6.32
CA PHE A 93 -6.11 -22.90 5.07
C PHE A 93 -5.01 -21.85 5.15
N GLY A 94 -4.71 -21.36 6.34
CA GLY A 94 -3.72 -20.30 6.58
C GLY A 94 -4.19 -18.92 6.15
N ASN A 95 -5.45 -18.78 5.75
CA ASN A 95 -6.06 -17.51 5.30
C ASN A 95 -7.36 -17.23 6.04
N GLY A 96 -7.90 -16.03 5.85
CA GLY A 96 -9.16 -15.58 6.40
C GLY A 96 -9.95 -14.73 5.42
N SER A 97 -11.26 -14.63 5.64
CA SER A 97 -12.17 -13.81 4.83
C SER A 97 -13.02 -12.93 5.74
N PHE A 98 -13.07 -11.63 5.46
CA PHE A 98 -13.73 -10.67 6.32
C PHE A 98 -14.15 -9.42 5.55
N TYR A 99 -14.98 -8.59 6.16
CA TYR A 99 -15.39 -7.31 5.60
C TYR A 99 -14.71 -6.16 6.34
N ILE A 100 -14.33 -5.14 5.57
CA ILE A 100 -13.82 -3.88 6.11
C ILE A 100 -14.69 -2.72 5.68
N ALA A 101 -14.74 -1.67 6.50
CA ALA A 101 -15.35 -0.39 6.19
C ALA A 101 -14.57 0.74 6.90
N ASP A 102 -14.83 1.98 6.51
CA ASP A 102 -14.24 3.15 7.18
C ASP A 102 -14.92 3.42 8.52
N ASP A 103 -16.25 3.31 8.51
CA ASP A 103 -17.15 3.52 9.64
C ASP A 103 -18.43 2.67 9.49
N GLU A 104 -19.36 2.82 10.41
CA GLU A 104 -20.62 2.03 10.44
C GLU A 104 -21.56 2.33 9.27
N THR A 105 -21.40 3.47 8.61
CA THR A 105 -22.26 3.94 7.50
C THR A 105 -21.66 3.69 6.12
N SER A 106 -20.35 3.44 6.06
CA SER A 106 -19.63 3.23 4.81
C SER A 106 -19.92 1.86 4.21
N GLU A 107 -19.95 1.78 2.86
CA GLU A 107 -20.11 0.51 2.16
C GLU A 107 -18.95 -0.44 2.51
N LYS A 108 -19.30 -1.71 2.81
CA LYS A 108 -18.35 -2.75 3.24
C LYS A 108 -17.66 -3.38 2.05
N PHE A 109 -16.35 -3.47 2.10
CA PHE A 109 -15.54 -4.15 1.09
C PHE A 109 -15.16 -5.55 1.55
N TYR A 110 -15.27 -6.54 0.67
CA TYR A 110 -14.98 -7.93 0.98
C TYR A 110 -13.50 -8.28 0.74
N ILE A 111 -12.83 -8.67 1.80
CA ILE A 111 -11.49 -9.25 1.76
C ILE A 111 -11.64 -10.77 1.71
N PHE A 112 -11.37 -11.35 0.54
CA PHE A 112 -11.56 -12.77 0.29
C PHE A 112 -10.23 -13.53 0.36
N ARG A 113 -10.15 -14.52 1.27
CA ARG A 113 -9.02 -15.45 1.46
C ARG A 113 -7.67 -14.75 1.51
N SER A 114 -7.57 -13.74 2.37
CA SER A 114 -6.32 -13.04 2.65
C SER A 114 -5.34 -13.94 3.39
N LEU A 115 -4.08 -13.95 2.97
CA LEU A 115 -2.99 -14.44 3.80
C LEU A 115 -2.75 -13.45 4.96
N TYR A 116 -2.03 -13.93 5.97
CA TYR A 116 -1.72 -13.16 7.17
C TYR A 116 -0.52 -12.20 6.94
N LEU A 117 -0.07 -11.54 8.00
CA LEU A 117 0.99 -10.54 7.96
C LEU A 117 2.24 -11.04 7.21
N GLY A 118 2.75 -10.19 6.31
CA GLY A 118 3.93 -10.50 5.51
C GLY A 118 3.71 -11.59 4.45
N ASN A 119 2.49 -11.73 3.97
CA ASN A 119 2.14 -12.72 2.95
C ASN A 119 2.38 -14.17 3.38
N LYS A 120 2.20 -14.46 4.67
CA LYS A 120 2.40 -15.78 5.27
C LYS A 120 1.07 -16.41 5.65
N LYS A 121 1.06 -17.72 5.78
CA LYS A 121 -0.07 -18.43 6.38
C LYS A 121 -0.15 -18.12 7.87
N TRP A 122 -1.36 -17.93 8.37
CA TRP A 122 -1.62 -17.78 9.80
C TRP A 122 -1.25 -19.05 10.56
N THR A 123 -0.72 -18.88 11.78
CA THR A 123 -0.37 -19.95 12.71
C THR A 123 -0.99 -19.69 14.08
N THR A 124 -1.05 -20.69 14.93
CA THR A 124 -1.61 -20.56 16.30
C THR A 124 -0.82 -19.61 17.21
N ASN A 125 0.38 -19.18 16.80
CA ASN A 125 1.18 -18.19 17.51
C ASN A 125 0.83 -16.76 17.12
N ASP A 126 0.06 -16.59 16.03
CA ASP A 126 -0.34 -15.28 15.54
C ASP A 126 -1.64 -14.83 16.22
N PRO A 127 -1.81 -13.53 16.49
CA PRO A 127 -3.08 -12.98 16.96
C PRO A 127 -4.26 -13.33 16.04
N GLU A 128 -5.41 -13.60 16.65
CA GLU A 128 -6.65 -13.73 15.89
C GLU A 128 -7.15 -12.35 15.45
N LEU A 129 -7.73 -12.29 14.25
CA LEU A 129 -8.42 -11.10 13.76
C LEU A 129 -9.73 -10.90 14.56
N LYS A 130 -10.06 -9.65 14.88
CA LYS A 130 -11.27 -9.27 15.62
C LYS A 130 -12.03 -8.16 14.91
N GLU A 131 -13.33 -8.10 15.11
CA GLU A 131 -14.12 -6.94 14.71
C GLU A 131 -13.64 -5.70 15.46
N GLY A 132 -13.53 -4.58 14.74
CA GLY A 132 -12.92 -3.34 15.22
C GLY A 132 -11.43 -3.21 14.94
N ASP A 133 -10.72 -4.28 14.58
CA ASP A 133 -9.31 -4.22 14.22
C ASP A 133 -9.10 -3.32 12.99
N GLU A 134 -8.07 -2.49 13.04
CA GLU A 134 -7.62 -1.72 11.90
C GLU A 134 -6.66 -2.56 11.06
N VAL A 135 -6.92 -2.66 9.77
CA VAL A 135 -6.08 -3.42 8.84
C VAL A 135 -5.64 -2.58 7.64
N VAL A 136 -4.43 -2.84 7.16
CA VAL A 136 -3.99 -2.49 5.82
C VAL A 136 -3.76 -3.80 5.06
N VAL A 137 -4.32 -3.88 3.86
CA VAL A 137 -4.26 -5.07 3.00
C VAL A 137 -3.61 -4.69 1.68
N CYS A 138 -2.69 -5.52 1.19
CA CYS A 138 -2.19 -5.45 -0.19
C CYS A 138 -2.85 -6.55 -1.00
N ALA A 139 -3.44 -6.21 -2.14
CA ALA A 139 -4.26 -7.14 -2.89
C ALA A 139 -4.35 -6.85 -4.39
N LYS A 140 -4.51 -7.90 -5.19
CA LYS A 140 -5.24 -7.81 -6.44
C LYS A 140 -6.74 -7.75 -6.13
N VAL A 141 -7.50 -6.98 -6.88
CA VAL A 141 -8.94 -6.82 -6.71
C VAL A 141 -9.69 -7.11 -8.00
N MET A 142 -10.97 -7.42 -7.89
CA MET A 142 -11.85 -7.67 -9.03
C MET A 142 -13.28 -7.26 -8.73
N ASN A 143 -14.07 -7.14 -9.81
CA ASN A 143 -15.52 -7.11 -9.71
C ASN A 143 -16.08 -8.51 -10.04
N TYR A 144 -16.10 -9.39 -9.03
CA TYR A 144 -16.53 -10.76 -9.24
C TYR A 144 -17.98 -10.81 -9.73
N MET A 145 -18.22 -11.55 -10.82
CA MET A 145 -19.51 -11.63 -11.53
C MET A 145 -20.12 -10.27 -11.94
N GLY A 146 -19.35 -9.17 -11.89
CA GLY A 146 -19.81 -7.82 -12.26
C GLY A 146 -20.63 -7.10 -11.20
N ASN A 147 -20.82 -7.70 -10.03
CA ASN A 147 -21.64 -7.14 -8.95
C ASN A 147 -21.06 -7.34 -7.55
N THR A 148 -19.90 -7.99 -7.42
CA THR A 148 -19.29 -8.27 -6.13
C THR A 148 -17.84 -7.78 -6.13
N PRO A 149 -17.58 -6.52 -5.73
CA PRO A 149 -16.25 -5.99 -5.49
C PRO A 149 -15.56 -6.78 -4.37
N GLU A 150 -14.42 -7.40 -4.68
CA GLU A 150 -13.67 -8.19 -3.69
C GLU A 150 -12.18 -8.28 -4.03
N THR A 151 -11.40 -8.79 -3.08
CA THR A 151 -10.00 -9.14 -3.33
C THR A 151 -9.88 -10.52 -4.00
N VAL A 152 -8.77 -10.74 -4.72
CA VAL A 152 -8.48 -12.01 -5.38
C VAL A 152 -7.85 -12.99 -4.40
N ALA A 153 -8.41 -14.20 -4.30
CA ALA A 153 -7.90 -15.25 -3.43
C ALA A 153 -6.41 -15.57 -3.71
N ASN A 154 -5.61 -15.71 -2.66
CA ASN A 154 -4.18 -16.01 -2.70
C ASN A 154 -3.30 -14.91 -3.36
N LYS A 155 -3.88 -13.75 -3.68
CA LYS A 155 -3.18 -12.55 -4.15
C LYS A 155 -3.47 -11.37 -3.21
N THR A 156 -3.70 -11.69 -1.95
CA THR A 156 -4.14 -10.78 -0.90
C THR A 156 -3.47 -11.17 0.40
N TYR A 157 -2.94 -10.20 1.13
CA TYR A 157 -2.35 -10.41 2.44
C TYR A 157 -2.45 -9.18 3.33
N LEU A 158 -2.42 -9.39 4.64
CA LEU A 158 -2.34 -8.31 5.61
C LEU A 158 -0.95 -7.68 5.56
N VAL A 159 -0.90 -6.38 5.33
CA VAL A 159 0.29 -5.55 5.46
C VAL A 159 0.47 -5.16 6.93
N SER A 160 -0.63 -4.73 7.57
CA SER A 160 -0.64 -4.43 9.01
C SER A 160 -1.95 -4.82 9.66
N LEU A 161 -1.87 -5.13 10.96
CA LEU A 161 -2.99 -5.39 11.86
C LEU A 161 -2.80 -4.57 13.13
N ASN A 162 -3.69 -3.60 13.39
CA ASN A 162 -3.59 -2.66 14.51
C ASN A 162 -2.21 -2.00 14.60
N GLY A 163 -1.72 -1.61 13.42
CA GLY A 163 -0.44 -1.01 13.31
C GLY A 163 0.77 -1.96 13.40
N LYS A 164 0.63 -3.26 13.59
CA LYS A 164 1.73 -4.25 13.61
C LYS A 164 1.89 -4.90 12.24
N THR A 165 3.13 -5.00 11.76
CA THR A 165 3.50 -5.69 10.52
C THR A 165 4.18 -7.04 10.82
N ALA A 166 4.48 -7.82 9.79
CA ALA A 166 5.18 -9.11 9.95
C ALA A 166 6.59 -9.01 10.58
N GLY A 167 7.18 -7.82 10.57
CA GLY A 167 8.50 -7.54 11.18
C GLY A 167 8.42 -7.01 12.60
N GLY A 168 7.25 -6.90 13.20
CA GLY A 168 7.05 -6.23 14.49
C GLY A 168 6.74 -4.77 14.32
N GLU A 169 6.12 -3.94 14.72
CA GLU A 169 5.67 -2.55 14.63
C GLU A 169 5.67 -1.90 13.24
N SER A 170 4.69 -1.40 12.91
CA SER A 170 3.72 -0.79 12.03
C SER A 170 4.22 0.22 11.01
N SER A 171 3.61 0.18 9.82
CA SER A 171 3.28 1.39 9.08
C SER A 171 1.88 1.90 9.51
N GLY A 172 1.64 2.03 10.82
CA GLY A 172 0.55 2.81 11.41
C GLY A 172 0.90 4.29 11.35
N ASP A 173 -0.05 5.15 11.65
CA ASP A 173 0.13 6.59 11.63
C ASP A 173 1.54 6.98 12.07
N ILE A 174 2.29 7.60 11.16
CA ILE A 174 3.66 8.01 11.44
C ILE A 174 3.62 9.07 12.53
N ASN A 175 3.89 8.68 13.76
CA ASN A 175 3.94 9.56 14.90
C ASN A 175 5.24 10.34 14.91
N GLY A 176 5.13 11.64 15.09
CA GLY A 176 6.27 12.54 15.15
C GLY A 176 6.43 13.38 13.87
N VAL A 177 7.36 14.30 13.93
CA VAL A 177 7.67 15.22 12.83
C VAL A 177 8.91 14.74 12.09
N ALA A 178 8.79 14.56 10.77
CA ALA A 178 9.93 14.25 9.92
C ALA A 178 10.95 15.40 9.95
N LYS A 179 12.23 15.10 10.19
CA LYS A 179 13.33 16.05 10.26
C LYS A 179 14.53 15.55 9.45
N GLY A 180 15.30 16.49 8.93
CA GLY A 180 16.50 16.21 8.16
C GLY A 180 16.22 15.97 6.68
N ASP A 181 17.29 15.98 5.88
CA ASP A 181 17.30 15.71 4.45
C ASP A 181 18.13 14.46 4.08
N GLY A 182 18.64 13.77 5.11
CA GLY A 182 19.44 12.55 4.98
C GLY A 182 20.89 12.80 4.57
N SER A 183 21.35 14.05 4.59
CA SER A 183 22.77 14.37 4.45
C SER A 183 23.51 14.17 5.78
N GLU A 184 24.84 14.09 5.73
CA GLU A 184 25.66 14.00 6.94
C GLU A 184 25.47 15.21 7.88
N ALA A 185 25.34 16.41 7.31
CA ALA A 185 25.12 17.65 8.05
C ALA A 185 23.72 17.76 8.65
N ASN A 186 22.74 17.08 8.07
CA ASN A 186 21.33 17.13 8.47
C ASN A 186 20.67 15.73 8.31
N PRO A 187 21.04 14.76 9.15
CA PRO A 187 20.55 13.40 9.06
C PRO A 187 19.03 13.31 9.16
N PHE A 188 18.43 12.36 8.47
CA PHE A 188 17.04 11.98 8.74
C PHE A 188 16.89 11.56 10.21
N ASN A 189 15.80 11.96 10.83
CA ASN A 189 15.34 11.27 12.03
C ASN A 189 14.59 9.98 11.65
N SER A 190 14.18 9.17 12.63
CA SER A 190 13.46 7.92 12.40
C SER A 190 12.19 8.12 11.56
N VAL A 191 11.45 9.20 11.82
CA VAL A 191 10.20 9.55 11.12
C VAL A 191 10.45 9.92 9.65
N ALA A 192 11.51 10.69 9.38
CA ALA A 192 11.85 11.06 8.00
C ALA A 192 12.37 9.85 7.22
N ALA A 193 13.21 9.01 7.85
CA ALA A 193 13.71 7.77 7.26
C ALA A 193 12.54 6.83 6.92
N GLN A 194 11.59 6.66 7.84
CA GLN A 194 10.38 5.85 7.64
C GLN A 194 9.56 6.35 6.44
N LYS A 195 9.26 7.66 6.40
CA LYS A 195 8.49 8.26 5.30
C LYS A 195 9.18 8.13 3.95
N TYR A 196 10.46 8.44 3.89
CA TYR A 196 11.22 8.33 2.66
C TYR A 196 11.23 6.90 2.14
N THR A 197 11.54 5.95 3.03
CA THR A 197 11.70 4.54 2.67
C THR A 197 10.38 3.90 2.28
N ALA A 198 9.28 4.23 2.98
CA ALA A 198 7.94 3.74 2.64
C ALA A 198 7.44 4.21 1.26
N ALA A 199 7.97 5.34 0.75
CA ALA A 199 7.64 5.85 -0.58
C ALA A 199 8.42 5.15 -1.72
N LEU A 200 9.44 4.34 -1.40
CA LEU A 200 10.15 3.54 -2.40
C LEU A 200 9.26 2.39 -2.89
N GLU A 201 9.41 2.02 -4.14
CA GLU A 201 8.77 0.82 -4.68
C GLU A 201 9.24 -0.43 -3.92
N SER A 202 8.36 -1.42 -3.84
CA SER A 202 8.63 -2.68 -3.13
C SER A 202 9.94 -3.34 -3.61
N GLY A 203 10.86 -3.57 -2.67
CA GLY A 203 12.15 -4.20 -2.93
C GLY A 203 13.18 -3.32 -3.66
N VAL A 204 12.84 -2.08 -3.98
CA VAL A 204 13.79 -1.14 -4.60
C VAL A 204 14.67 -0.52 -3.53
N VAL A 205 15.98 -0.60 -3.76
CA VAL A 205 17.01 0.03 -2.91
C VAL A 205 17.24 1.46 -3.37
N SER A 206 17.40 2.39 -2.44
CA SER A 206 17.68 3.79 -2.75
C SER A 206 18.97 3.94 -3.58
N ASP A 207 19.00 4.94 -4.47
CA ASP A 207 20.15 5.18 -5.35
C ASP A 207 21.41 5.57 -4.56
N LYS A 208 21.24 6.31 -3.47
CA LYS A 208 22.32 6.80 -2.60
C LYS A 208 22.16 6.35 -1.16
N GLU A 209 23.24 6.46 -0.39
CA GLU A 209 23.23 6.32 1.06
C GLU A 209 22.63 7.56 1.71
N PHE A 210 22.00 7.36 2.86
CA PHE A 210 21.44 8.40 3.71
C PHE A 210 21.99 8.29 5.12
N TYR A 211 22.22 9.43 5.74
CA TYR A 211 22.51 9.52 7.16
C TYR A 211 21.21 9.57 7.96
N ILE A 212 21.15 8.75 9.01
CA ILE A 212 19.97 8.63 9.88
C ILE A 212 20.45 8.73 11.32
N LYS A 213 19.79 9.57 12.12
CA LYS A 213 20.10 9.76 13.53
C LYS A 213 18.89 9.36 14.38
N GLY A 214 19.16 8.69 15.51
CA GLY A 214 18.12 8.36 16.50
C GLY A 214 18.69 7.67 17.74
N LYS A 215 17.79 7.42 18.69
CA LYS A 215 18.09 6.65 19.90
C LYS A 215 17.66 5.20 19.73
N VAL A 216 18.50 4.27 20.14
CA VAL A 216 18.17 2.84 20.13
C VAL A 216 17.00 2.58 21.08
N GLN A 217 15.92 2.02 20.55
CA GLN A 217 14.71 1.69 21.30
C GLN A 217 14.67 0.21 21.70
N SER A 218 15.13 -0.67 20.83
CA SER A 218 15.21 -2.10 21.08
C SER A 218 16.26 -2.75 20.18
N ILE A 219 16.89 -3.82 20.66
CA ILE A 219 17.92 -4.54 19.92
C ILE A 219 17.36 -5.91 19.54
N LYS A 220 17.27 -6.17 18.22
CA LYS A 220 16.77 -7.44 17.68
C LYS A 220 17.88 -8.47 17.52
N GLU A 221 19.03 -8.04 17.02
CA GLU A 221 20.25 -8.82 16.89
C GLU A 221 21.42 -7.95 17.36
N GLN A 222 22.03 -8.32 18.49
CA GLN A 222 23.21 -7.62 18.98
C GLN A 222 24.40 -7.85 18.05
N PHE A 223 25.27 -6.88 17.95
CA PHE A 223 26.56 -7.07 17.29
C PHE A 223 27.29 -8.28 17.86
N SER A 224 27.81 -9.14 17.01
CA SER A 224 28.53 -10.34 17.43
C SER A 224 29.64 -10.68 16.45
N ALA A 225 30.69 -11.35 16.95
CA ALA A 225 31.80 -11.81 16.11
C ALA A 225 31.38 -12.83 15.04
N ALA A 226 30.27 -13.55 15.26
CA ALA A 226 29.77 -14.54 14.33
C ALA A 226 29.28 -13.90 12.99
N PHE A 227 28.62 -12.75 13.06
CA PHE A 227 28.07 -12.07 11.88
C PHE A 227 28.75 -10.73 11.57
N GLY A 228 29.36 -10.10 12.57
CA GLY A 228 30.03 -8.82 12.46
C GLY A 228 29.08 -7.62 12.30
N ASN A 229 27.77 -7.84 12.41
CA ASN A 229 26.74 -6.82 12.23
C ASN A 229 25.67 -6.91 13.33
N GLY A 230 24.77 -5.93 13.37
CA GLY A 230 23.66 -5.88 14.30
C GLY A 230 22.38 -5.35 13.65
N SER A 231 21.23 -5.65 14.28
CA SER A 231 19.91 -5.20 13.84
C SER A 231 19.12 -4.68 15.04
N PHE A 232 18.52 -3.50 14.92
CA PHE A 232 17.86 -2.82 16.02
C PHE A 232 16.89 -1.74 15.50
N TYR A 233 16.08 -1.22 16.41
CA TYR A 233 15.17 -0.12 16.12
C TYR A 233 15.65 1.18 16.72
N ILE A 234 15.49 2.28 16.00
CA ILE A 234 15.77 3.64 16.49
C ILE A 234 14.52 4.51 16.40
N ALA A 235 14.42 5.48 17.30
CA ALA A 235 13.42 6.54 17.26
C ALA A 235 13.97 7.84 17.85
N ASP A 236 13.25 8.95 17.67
CA ASP A 236 13.57 10.22 18.32
C ASP A 236 13.30 10.16 19.83
N ASP A 237 12.17 9.55 20.17
CA ASP A 237 11.69 9.29 21.54
C ASP A 237 10.75 8.07 21.57
N ALA A 238 10.29 7.71 22.76
CA ALA A 238 9.44 6.53 22.95
C ALA A 238 8.06 6.58 22.26
N ASN A 239 7.61 7.77 21.82
CA ASN A 239 6.32 7.97 21.16
C ASN A 239 6.47 8.18 19.65
N SER A 240 7.68 8.34 19.16
CA SER A 240 7.96 8.55 17.74
C SER A 240 8.00 7.22 16.99
N THR A 241 7.59 7.26 15.73
CA THR A 241 7.69 6.10 14.84
C THR A 241 9.13 5.59 14.79
N GLN A 242 9.29 4.32 15.07
CA GLN A 242 10.58 3.65 15.02
C GLN A 242 10.98 3.36 13.56
N PHE A 243 12.29 3.33 13.31
CA PHE A 243 12.85 2.91 12.04
C PHE A 243 13.77 1.70 12.24
N TYR A 244 13.62 0.68 11.39
CA TYR A 244 14.38 -0.56 11.52
C TYR A 244 15.74 -0.45 10.84
N ILE A 245 16.77 -0.72 11.60
CA ILE A 245 18.15 -0.82 11.15
C ILE A 245 18.50 -2.28 10.98
N PHE A 246 18.64 -2.72 9.73
CA PHE A 246 18.84 -4.12 9.40
C PHE A 246 20.31 -4.40 9.04
N ARG A 247 20.94 -5.30 9.78
CA ARG A 247 22.27 -5.85 9.55
C ARG A 247 23.32 -4.83 9.16
N ILE A 248 23.41 -3.78 9.97
CA ILE A 248 24.42 -2.73 9.80
C ILE A 248 25.77 -3.18 10.35
N TYR A 249 26.85 -2.80 9.68
CA TYR A 249 28.19 -3.02 10.19
C TYR A 249 28.55 -2.03 11.30
N TYR A 250 29.63 -2.33 12.00
CA TYR A 250 30.17 -1.52 13.09
C TYR A 250 30.84 -0.24 12.54
N PHE A 251 31.39 0.59 13.40
CA PHE A 251 31.99 1.87 13.03
C PHE A 251 32.89 1.77 11.79
N GLY A 252 32.70 2.71 10.87
CA GLY A 252 33.45 2.78 9.62
C GLY A 252 33.14 1.67 8.61
N GLY A 253 32.10 0.86 8.83
CA GLY A 253 31.75 -0.28 7.96
C GLY A 253 32.55 -1.54 8.27
N GLU A 254 33.25 -1.57 9.40
CA GLU A 254 34.00 -2.73 9.86
C GLU A 254 33.07 -3.78 10.46
N LYS A 255 33.53 -5.02 10.50
CA LYS A 255 32.84 -6.06 11.27
C LYS A 255 33.12 -5.88 12.76
N TRP A 256 32.09 -6.01 13.58
CA TRP A 256 32.27 -6.05 15.04
C TRP A 256 33.18 -7.21 15.46
N LYS A 257 34.06 -6.95 16.42
CA LYS A 257 35.01 -7.91 16.93
C LYS A 257 34.84 -8.03 18.44
N GLU A 258 35.24 -9.17 19.00
CA GLU A 258 35.24 -9.38 20.45
C GLU A 258 36.11 -8.32 21.15
N GLY A 259 35.50 -7.65 22.13
CA GLY A 259 36.11 -6.52 22.84
C GLY A 259 35.63 -5.15 22.37
N ASP A 260 34.97 -5.05 21.24
CA ASP A 260 34.29 -3.81 20.81
C ASP A 260 33.10 -3.50 21.72
N MET A 261 32.70 -2.23 21.77
CA MET A 261 31.54 -1.83 22.55
C MET A 261 30.26 -2.49 22.01
N THR A 262 29.40 -2.90 22.91
CA THR A 262 28.05 -3.40 22.55
C THR A 262 27.05 -2.28 22.60
N LEU A 263 26.09 -2.32 21.68
CA LEU A 263 24.98 -1.39 21.62
C LEU A 263 24.03 -1.59 22.80
N LYS A 264 23.46 -0.51 23.33
CA LYS A 264 22.47 -0.51 24.41
C LYS A 264 21.25 0.32 24.03
N GLU A 265 20.12 -0.03 24.58
CA GLU A 265 18.92 0.81 24.50
C GLU A 265 19.19 2.18 25.12
N GLY A 266 18.74 3.24 24.45
CA GLY A 266 19.01 4.62 24.82
C GLY A 266 20.27 5.22 24.18
N ASP A 267 21.16 4.43 23.59
CA ASP A 267 22.33 4.96 22.88
C ASP A 267 21.87 5.85 21.71
N GLU A 268 22.49 7.02 21.58
CA GLU A 268 22.27 7.90 20.43
C GLU A 268 23.30 7.56 19.35
N ILE A 269 22.82 7.29 18.13
CA ILE A 269 23.66 6.86 17.03
C ILE A 269 23.35 7.61 15.75
N VAL A 270 24.35 7.67 14.87
CA VAL A 270 24.21 8.10 13.48
C VAL A 270 24.65 6.96 12.58
N ILE A 271 23.85 6.65 11.59
CA ILE A 271 24.05 5.56 10.65
C ILE A 271 24.12 6.12 9.23
N CYS A 272 24.92 5.51 8.37
CA CYS A 272 24.95 5.79 6.93
C CYS A 272 24.65 4.50 6.17
N ALA A 273 23.53 4.47 5.45
CA ALA A 273 23.08 3.29 4.74
C ALA A 273 22.20 3.62 3.53
N LYS A 274 22.13 2.72 2.59
CA LYS A 274 21.03 2.69 1.61
C LYS A 274 19.76 2.22 2.29
N LEU A 275 18.61 2.62 1.75
CA LEU A 275 17.28 2.34 2.28
C LEU A 275 16.51 1.43 1.31
N ILE A 276 15.64 0.58 1.85
CA ILE A 276 14.81 -0.34 1.08
C ILE A 276 13.43 -0.47 1.73
N ASN A 277 12.37 -0.38 0.91
CA ASN A 277 11.05 -0.80 1.33
C ASN A 277 10.92 -2.31 1.10
N TYR A 278 11.46 -3.10 2.04
CA TYR A 278 11.50 -4.55 1.91
C TYR A 278 10.09 -5.12 1.85
N MET A 279 9.80 -5.90 0.81
CA MET A 279 8.46 -6.46 0.50
C MET A 279 7.34 -5.41 0.38
N GLY A 280 7.66 -4.11 0.24
CA GLY A 280 6.68 -3.03 0.11
C GLY A 280 5.97 -2.62 1.40
N ASN A 281 6.36 -3.20 2.54
CA ASN A 281 5.72 -2.97 3.83
C ASN A 281 6.69 -2.93 5.02
N THR A 282 7.97 -3.08 4.78
CA THR A 282 9.00 -3.04 5.81
C THR A 282 10.08 -2.03 5.43
N PRO A 283 9.87 -0.74 5.72
CA PRO A 283 10.88 0.28 5.57
C PRO A 283 12.05 0.03 6.50
N GLU A 284 13.24 -0.17 5.92
CA GLU A 284 14.44 -0.50 6.68
C GLU A 284 15.72 -0.02 5.98
N THR A 285 16.86 -0.12 6.64
CA THR A 285 18.15 0.00 5.95
C THR A 285 18.41 -1.23 5.10
N ASN A 286 19.00 -1.03 3.93
CA ASN A 286 19.57 -2.16 3.18
C ASN A 286 20.81 -2.66 3.90
N GLN A 287 21.01 -3.98 3.89
CA GLN A 287 22.17 -4.62 4.55
C GLN A 287 23.50 -3.98 4.10
N GLY A 288 24.45 -3.81 5.02
CA GLY A 288 25.83 -3.41 4.74
C GLY A 288 26.13 -1.93 4.96
N GLY A 289 25.21 -1.16 5.52
CA GLY A 289 25.48 0.22 5.99
C GLY A 289 26.45 0.24 7.19
N LYS A 290 26.77 1.45 7.66
CA LYS A 290 27.75 1.71 8.74
C LYS A 290 27.28 2.83 9.68
#